data_bfaff3a2081a3cdd90626730464eeca0
#
_entry.id   bfaff3a2081a3cdd90626730464eeca0
#
_cell.length_a   1.000
_cell.length_b   1.000
_cell.length_c   1.000
_cell.angle_alpha   90.00
_cell.angle_beta   90.00
_cell.angle_gamma   90.00
#
_symmetry.space_group_name_H-M   'P 1'
#
loop_
_entity.id
_entity.type
_entity.pdbx_description
1 polymer ?
#
loop_
_entity_poly.entity_id
_entity_poly.type
_entity_poly.pdbx_seq_one_letter_code
_entity_poly.pdbx_strand_id
1 'polypeptide(L)'
;MFKKILIANRGEIPLRVLRACQELGIKTVAIHSEADESAMHVRMADESICLGPANAQSSYLNIPAIITTATMTDVDAIHPGYGFLSENKRFAEIIEEHNIKFIGPKSKHLSLIHI
;
A
#
# COMPACT_ATOMS: atom_id res chain seq x y z
N MET A 1 5.10 -11.01 12.41
CA MET A 1 4.00 -10.76 11.44
C MET A 1 3.51 -9.33 11.56
N PHE A 2 3.15 -8.75 10.44
CA PHE A 2 2.63 -7.38 10.42
C PHE A 2 1.25 -7.29 11.03
N LYS A 3 0.94 -6.16 11.63
CA LYS A 3 -0.38 -5.91 12.22
C LYS A 3 -1.27 -5.11 11.28
N LYS A 4 -0.68 -4.19 10.53
CA LYS A 4 -1.42 -3.32 9.60
C LYS A 4 -0.53 -3.00 8.40
N ILE A 5 -1.06 -3.15 7.20
CA ILE A 5 -0.34 -2.91 5.95
C ILE A 5 -1.08 -1.87 5.11
N LEU A 6 -0.33 -0.90 4.58
CA LEU A 6 -0.84 0.04 3.59
C LEU A 6 -0.60 -0.54 2.20
N ILE A 7 -1.64 -0.55 1.39
CA ILE A 7 -1.59 -1.07 0.02
C ILE A 7 -1.54 0.11 -0.94
N ALA A 8 -0.39 0.26 -1.61
CA ALA A 8 -0.09 1.43 -2.43
C ALA A 8 -0.10 1.11 -3.93
N ASN A 9 -1.26 0.74 -4.44
CA ASN A 9 -1.42 0.45 -5.87
C ASN A 9 -2.91 0.49 -6.21
N ARG A 10 -3.22 0.25 -7.48
CA ARG A 10 -4.60 0.23 -7.97
C ARG A 10 -4.86 -1.02 -8.81
N GLY A 11 -6.13 -1.31 -9.04
CA GLY A 11 -6.54 -2.43 -9.88
C GLY A 11 -6.70 -3.72 -9.10
N GLU A 12 -6.47 -4.84 -9.76
CA GLU A 12 -6.69 -6.17 -9.18
C GLU A 12 -5.64 -6.57 -8.14
N ILE A 13 -4.41 -6.13 -8.31
CA ILE A 13 -3.33 -6.50 -7.39
C ILE A 13 -3.62 -6.06 -5.96
N PRO A 14 -4.05 -4.81 -5.70
CA PRO A 14 -4.44 -4.42 -4.34
C PRO A 14 -5.53 -5.30 -3.74
N LEU A 15 -6.48 -5.74 -4.55
CA LEU A 15 -7.55 -6.61 -4.06
C LEU A 15 -7.00 -7.96 -3.61
N ARG A 16 -6.05 -8.52 -4.36
CA ARG A 16 -5.42 -9.79 -3.99
C ARG A 16 -4.61 -9.67 -2.71
N VAL A 17 -3.87 -8.57 -2.57
CA VAL A 17 -3.09 -8.30 -1.36
C VAL A 17 -4.02 -8.15 -0.17
N LEU A 18 -5.12 -7.42 -0.35
CA LEU A 18 -6.10 -7.19 0.71
C LEU A 18 -6.69 -8.52 1.20
N ARG A 19 -7.07 -9.39 0.26
CA ARG A 19 -7.64 -10.70 0.61
C ARG A 19 -6.63 -11.56 1.36
N ALA A 20 -5.37 -11.55 0.95
CA ALA A 20 -4.31 -12.27 1.65
C ALA A 20 -4.13 -11.73 3.07
N CYS A 21 -4.17 -10.41 3.23
CA CYS A 21 -4.08 -9.80 4.56
C CYS A 21 -5.25 -10.21 5.45
N GLN A 22 -6.46 -10.24 4.91
CA GLN A 22 -7.64 -10.67 5.66
C GLN A 22 -7.51 -12.10 6.14
N GLU A 23 -7.00 -13.00 5.29
CA GLU A 23 -6.78 -14.39 5.66
C GLU A 23 -5.76 -14.54 6.79
N LEU A 24 -4.77 -13.65 6.83
CA LEU A 24 -3.72 -13.66 7.83
C LEU A 24 -4.08 -12.84 9.08
N GLY A 25 -5.26 -12.23 9.11
CA GLY A 25 -5.66 -11.39 10.24
C GLY A 25 -4.94 -10.06 10.31
N ILE A 26 -4.43 -9.57 9.18
CA ILE A 26 -3.72 -8.29 9.09
C ILE A 26 -4.70 -7.20 8.66
N LYS A 27 -4.70 -6.09 9.37
CA LYS A 27 -5.53 -4.93 9.00
C LYS A 27 -4.95 -4.22 7.78
N THR A 28 -5.80 -3.58 7.00
CA THR A 28 -5.41 -2.96 5.74
C THR A 28 -5.80 -1.50 5.67
N VAL A 29 -4.93 -0.72 5.05
CA VAL A 29 -5.20 0.66 4.68
C VAL A 29 -5.03 0.74 3.16
N ALA A 30 -6.08 1.15 2.45
CA ALA A 30 -6.01 1.34 1.01
C ALA A 30 -5.87 2.82 0.70
N ILE A 31 -4.88 3.18 -0.11
CA ILE A 31 -4.82 4.53 -0.67
C ILE A 31 -5.42 4.47 -2.06
N HIS A 32 -5.99 5.56 -2.50
CA HIS A 32 -6.62 5.60 -3.82
C HIS A 32 -6.67 7.03 -4.38
N SER A 33 -6.81 7.13 -5.69
CA SER A 33 -7.13 8.39 -6.35
C SER A 33 -8.64 8.61 -6.32
N GLU A 34 -9.08 9.81 -6.67
CA GLU A 34 -10.52 10.11 -6.78
C GLU A 34 -11.22 9.17 -7.76
N ALA A 35 -10.55 8.80 -8.86
CA ALA A 35 -11.15 7.92 -9.86
C ALA A 35 -11.40 6.50 -9.33
N ASP A 36 -10.64 6.07 -8.34
CA ASP A 36 -10.72 4.70 -7.81
C ASP A 36 -11.50 4.60 -6.50
N GLU A 37 -12.24 5.64 -6.14
CA GLU A 37 -12.98 5.69 -4.89
C GLU A 37 -13.94 4.51 -4.71
N SER A 38 -14.52 4.02 -5.79
CA SER A 38 -15.47 2.90 -5.76
C SER A 38 -14.83 1.54 -5.98
N ALA A 39 -13.51 1.48 -6.12
CA ALA A 39 -12.83 0.20 -6.35
C ALA A 39 -13.08 -0.76 -5.19
N MET A 40 -13.17 -2.06 -5.50
CA MET A 40 -13.54 -3.05 -4.49
C MET A 40 -12.53 -3.09 -3.33
N HIS A 41 -11.24 -3.04 -3.61
CA HIS A 41 -10.24 -3.07 -2.52
C HIS A 41 -10.36 -1.86 -1.60
N VAL A 42 -10.75 -0.70 -2.13
CA VAL A 42 -10.95 0.51 -1.34
C VAL A 42 -12.13 0.32 -0.40
N ARG A 43 -13.22 -0.26 -0.91
CA ARG A 43 -14.43 -0.49 -0.13
C ARG A 43 -14.27 -1.57 0.93
N MET A 44 -13.39 -2.53 0.69
CA MET A 44 -13.18 -3.67 1.60
C MET A 44 -12.08 -3.44 2.62
N ALA A 45 -11.23 -2.45 2.43
CA ALA A 45 -10.13 -2.17 3.36
C ALA A 45 -10.68 -1.69 4.71
N ASP A 46 -9.91 -1.91 5.76
CA ASP A 46 -10.29 -1.42 7.10
C ASP A 46 -10.31 0.10 7.15
N GLU A 47 -9.36 0.74 6.45
CA GLU A 47 -9.30 2.19 6.29
C GLU A 47 -8.99 2.51 4.84
N SER A 48 -9.48 3.64 4.35
CA SER A 48 -9.16 4.08 3.00
C SER A 48 -8.94 5.59 2.98
N ILE A 49 -7.91 6.02 2.25
CA ILE A 49 -7.51 7.43 2.18
C ILE A 49 -7.38 7.84 0.72
N CYS A 50 -8.05 8.91 0.34
CA CYS A 50 -7.89 9.49 -1.00
C CYS A 50 -6.66 10.38 -1.03
N LEU A 51 -5.71 10.09 -1.92
CA LEU A 51 -4.47 10.87 -2.02
C LEU A 51 -4.58 12.07 -2.96
N GLY A 52 -5.52 12.05 -3.89
CA GLY A 52 -5.64 13.14 -4.84
C GLY A 52 -6.32 12.73 -6.14
N PRO A 53 -6.14 13.53 -7.19
CA PRO A 53 -6.82 13.32 -8.48
C PRO A 53 -6.37 12.04 -9.17
N ALA A 54 -7.06 11.70 -10.28
CA ALA A 54 -6.83 10.46 -11.02
C ALA A 54 -5.41 10.31 -11.57
N ASN A 55 -4.68 11.40 -11.74
CA ASN A 55 -3.31 11.39 -12.22
C ASN A 55 -2.42 10.61 -11.23
N ALA A 56 -1.69 9.61 -11.73
CA ALA A 56 -0.84 8.77 -10.89
C ALA A 56 0.25 9.55 -10.15
N GLN A 57 0.83 10.58 -10.78
CA GLN A 57 1.85 11.41 -10.14
C GLN A 57 1.33 12.16 -8.92
N SER A 58 0.05 12.52 -8.94
CA SER A 58 -0.57 13.23 -7.83
C SER A 58 -1.18 12.28 -6.79
N SER A 59 -1.15 10.97 -7.04
CA SER A 59 -1.74 9.98 -6.13
C SER A 59 -0.77 8.81 -5.89
N TYR A 60 -0.78 7.80 -6.75
CA TYR A 60 0.00 6.57 -6.53
C TYR A 60 1.52 6.76 -6.59
N LEU A 61 2.01 7.81 -7.23
CA LEU A 61 3.43 8.15 -7.29
C LEU A 61 3.80 9.33 -6.39
N ASN A 62 2.87 9.79 -5.58
CA ASN A 62 3.09 10.91 -4.67
C ASN A 62 3.71 10.39 -3.37
N ILE A 63 5.03 10.29 -3.35
CA ILE A 63 5.77 9.73 -2.21
C ILE A 63 5.48 10.47 -0.90
N PRO A 64 5.56 11.81 -0.83
CA PRO A 64 5.25 12.50 0.43
C PRO A 64 3.86 12.20 0.97
N ALA A 65 2.85 12.14 0.10
CA ALA A 65 1.49 11.86 0.53
C ALA A 65 1.35 10.43 1.06
N ILE A 66 2.02 9.46 0.41
CA ILE A 66 1.99 8.07 0.84
C ILE A 66 2.66 7.93 2.21
N ILE A 67 3.81 8.57 2.41
CA ILE A 67 4.54 8.51 3.68
C ILE A 67 3.71 9.14 4.79
N THR A 68 3.11 10.29 4.52
CA THR A 68 2.25 10.97 5.50
C THR A 68 1.09 10.06 5.90
N THR A 69 0.43 9.45 4.92
CA THR A 69 -0.69 8.55 5.18
C THR A 69 -0.24 7.34 6.00
N ALA A 70 0.89 6.75 5.64
CA ALA A 70 1.42 5.59 6.36
C ALA A 70 1.72 5.92 7.82
N THR A 71 2.28 7.10 8.07
CA THR A 71 2.60 7.54 9.43
C THR A 71 1.32 7.82 10.22
N MET A 72 0.36 8.49 9.62
CA MET A 72 -0.90 8.84 10.29
C MET A 72 -1.75 7.62 10.61
N THR A 73 -1.72 6.61 9.77
CA THR A 73 -2.50 5.39 9.98
C THR A 73 -1.74 4.32 10.76
N ASP A 74 -0.50 4.61 11.13
CA ASP A 74 0.33 3.75 11.98
C ASP A 74 0.52 2.34 11.41
N VAL A 75 0.85 2.24 10.12
CA VAL A 75 1.08 0.94 9.48
C VAL A 75 2.48 0.41 9.78
N ASP A 76 2.61 -0.90 9.82
CA ASP A 76 3.90 -1.59 10.00
C ASP A 76 4.65 -1.74 8.70
N ALA A 77 3.91 -1.82 7.58
CA ALA A 77 4.51 -2.11 6.29
C ALA A 77 3.70 -1.50 5.17
N ILE A 78 4.35 -1.35 4.01
CA ILE A 78 3.72 -0.90 2.78
C ILE A 78 3.94 -1.95 1.72
N HIS A 79 2.85 -2.37 1.08
CA HIS A 79 2.90 -3.27 -0.07
C HIS A 79 2.59 -2.44 -1.32
N PRO A 80 3.59 -2.19 -2.17
CA PRO A 80 3.40 -1.34 -3.36
C PRO A 80 2.77 -2.05 -4.55
N GLY A 81 2.54 -3.36 -4.47
CA GLY A 81 2.06 -4.15 -5.59
C GLY A 81 3.12 -4.25 -6.67
N TYR A 82 2.69 -4.19 -7.93
CA TYR A 82 3.59 -4.18 -9.07
C TYR A 82 3.46 -2.84 -9.81
N GLY A 83 4.55 -2.42 -10.44
CA GLY A 83 4.59 -1.11 -11.09
C GLY A 83 4.62 0.04 -10.09
N PHE A 84 4.32 1.24 -10.54
CA PHE A 84 4.37 2.46 -9.72
C PHE A 84 5.66 2.52 -8.90
N LEU A 85 5.60 2.40 -7.59
CA LEU A 85 6.74 2.53 -6.70
C LEU A 85 7.36 1.21 -6.27
N SER A 86 6.90 0.09 -6.82
CA SER A 86 7.32 -1.25 -6.36
C SER A 86 8.82 -1.51 -6.46
N GLU A 87 9.50 -0.92 -7.44
CA GLU A 87 10.93 -1.10 -7.63
C GLU A 87 11.72 0.18 -7.40
N ASN A 88 11.12 1.17 -6.78
CA ASN A 88 11.77 2.45 -6.49
C ASN A 88 12.61 2.34 -5.22
N LYS A 89 13.93 2.24 -5.38
CA LYS A 89 14.85 2.09 -4.25
C LYS A 89 14.80 3.28 -3.29
N ARG A 90 14.65 4.49 -3.83
CA ARG A 90 14.60 5.70 -3.00
C ARG A 90 13.38 5.68 -2.11
N PHE A 91 12.23 5.27 -2.65
CA PHE A 91 11.01 5.14 -1.87
C PHE A 91 11.18 4.10 -0.76
N ALA A 92 11.76 2.94 -1.10
CA ALA A 92 12.00 1.90 -0.12
C ALA A 92 12.91 2.39 1.03
N GLU A 93 13.97 3.14 0.69
CA GLU A 93 14.87 3.70 1.71
C GLU A 93 14.16 4.67 2.63
N ILE A 94 13.35 5.58 2.06
CA ILE A 94 12.61 6.57 2.85
C ILE A 94 11.62 5.88 3.78
N ILE A 95 10.90 4.88 3.29
CA ILE A 95 9.94 4.12 4.08
C ILE A 95 10.65 3.43 5.26
N GLU A 96 11.79 2.82 5.00
CA GLU A 96 12.52 2.13 6.06
C GLU A 96 13.11 3.08 7.09
N GLU A 97 13.43 4.32 6.70
CA GLU A 97 13.86 5.36 7.63
C GLU A 97 12.76 5.73 8.63
N HIS A 98 11.50 5.48 8.27
CA HIS A 98 10.35 5.72 9.14
C HIS A 98 9.93 4.49 9.94
N ASN A 99 10.79 3.47 9.97
CA ASN A 99 10.53 2.20 10.66
C ASN A 99 9.33 1.44 10.11
N ILE A 100 9.08 1.60 8.81
CA ILE A 100 8.01 0.91 8.11
C ILE A 100 8.66 -0.03 7.10
N LYS A 101 8.24 -1.28 7.07
CA LYS A 101 8.81 -2.27 6.15
C LYS A 101 8.26 -2.07 4.74
N PHE A 102 9.16 -2.14 3.77
CA PHE A 102 8.79 -2.09 2.36
C PHE A 102 8.71 -3.53 1.83
N ILE A 103 7.54 -3.95 1.38
CA ILE A 103 7.34 -5.31 0.86
C ILE A 103 7.58 -5.27 -0.65
N GLY A 104 8.85 -5.30 -1.05
CA GLY A 104 9.24 -5.25 -2.45
C GLY A 104 9.24 -6.61 -3.12
N PRO A 105 9.42 -6.64 -4.46
CA PRO A 105 9.37 -7.89 -5.24
C PRO A 105 10.40 -8.92 -4.82
N LYS A 106 11.54 -8.49 -4.28
CA LYS A 106 12.61 -9.39 -3.85
C LYS A 106 12.63 -9.60 -2.35
N SER A 107 11.65 -9.07 -1.64
CA SER A 107 11.57 -9.22 -0.19
C SER A 107 11.09 -10.62 0.18
N LYS A 108 11.72 -11.22 1.18
CA LYS A 108 11.26 -12.49 1.72
C LYS A 108 9.84 -12.37 2.31
N HIS A 109 9.40 -11.16 2.61
CA HIS A 109 8.06 -10.94 3.15
C HIS A 109 6.96 -11.22 2.13
N LEU A 110 7.29 -11.22 0.82
CA LEU A 110 6.32 -11.56 -0.21
C LEU A 110 5.79 -12.98 -0.05
N SER A 111 6.59 -13.88 0.51
CA SER A 111 6.14 -15.25 0.74
C SER A 111 5.02 -15.34 1.76
N LEU A 112 4.88 -14.32 2.61
CA LEU A 112 3.83 -14.27 3.63
C LEU A 112 2.55 -13.64 3.09
N ILE A 113 2.68 -12.76 2.08
CA ILE A 113 1.55 -12.06 1.47
C ILE A 113 1.63 -12.32 -0.04
N HIS A 114 1.43 -13.57 -0.39
CA HIS A 114 1.53 -14.02 -1.76
C HIS A 114 0.35 -13.55 -2.59
N ILE A 115 0.63 -13.08 -3.81
CA ILE A 115 -0.37 -12.58 -4.74
C ILE A 115 -0.58 -13.60 -5.87
#